data_1ea05693160c8dce5c4c68558e4767dc
#
_entry.id   1ea05693160c8dce5c4c68558e4767dc
#
_cell.length_a   1.000
_cell.length_b   1.000
_cell.length_c   1.000
_cell.angle_alpha   90.00
_cell.angle_beta   90.00
_cell.angle_gamma   90.00
#
_symmetry.space_group_name_H-M   'P 1'
#
loop_
_entity.id
_entity.type
_entity.pdbx_description
1 polymer ?
#
loop_
_entity_poly.entity_id
_entity_poly.type
_entity_poly.pdbx_seq_one_letter_code
_entity_poly.pdbx_strand_id
1 'polypeptide(L)'
;MNILRIKKLIFLHLQHLPMKSRAWRPLVCKWGGVQIISPKRTFIGEGVIFDTNYPQDIFIEEGVRLTSGVKIVTHFMNPNTGSYDRGKVHICKGAYLGMNTLVVKPVTIGERAIIGAGSVVTKDIPANE
;
A
#
# COMPACT_ATOMS: atom_id res chain seq x y z
N MET A 1 13.56 -19.30 4.33
CA MET A 1 13.28 -18.02 3.63
C MET A 1 14.35 -17.79 2.60
N ASN A 2 13.99 -17.49 1.35
CA ASN A 2 15.01 -17.28 0.32
C ASN A 2 15.61 -15.86 0.38
N ILE A 3 16.76 -15.68 -0.26
CA ILE A 3 17.48 -14.40 -0.26
C ILE A 3 16.66 -13.28 -0.86
N LEU A 4 15.90 -13.55 -1.91
CA LEU A 4 15.07 -12.53 -2.56
C LEU A 4 14.00 -11.99 -1.61
N ARG A 5 13.38 -12.85 -0.83
CA ARG A 5 12.38 -12.43 0.17
C ARG A 5 13.02 -11.61 1.28
N ILE A 6 14.21 -12.00 1.73
CA ILE A 6 14.97 -11.25 2.73
C ILE A 6 15.28 -9.83 2.22
N LYS A 7 15.76 -9.71 0.99
CA LYS A 7 16.03 -8.40 0.37
C LYS A 7 14.79 -7.52 0.33
N LYS A 8 13.66 -8.08 -0.10
CA LYS A 8 12.40 -7.33 -0.15
C LYS A 8 11.97 -6.85 1.23
N LEU A 9 12.09 -7.68 2.25
CA LEU A 9 11.77 -7.30 3.62
C LEU A 9 12.67 -6.16 4.12
N ILE A 10 13.96 -6.21 3.81
CA ILE A 10 14.89 -5.15 4.17
C ILE A 10 14.45 -3.82 3.54
N PHE A 11 14.15 -3.81 2.24
CA PHE A 11 13.72 -2.60 1.55
C PHE A 11 12.40 -2.06 2.12
N LEU A 12 11.44 -2.91 2.44
CA LEU A 12 10.18 -2.46 3.06
C LEU A 12 10.40 -1.82 4.43
N HIS A 13 11.40 -2.27 5.17
CA HIS A 13 11.73 -1.67 6.47
C HIS A 13 12.55 -0.39 6.35
N LEU A 14 13.40 -0.28 5.32
CA LEU A 14 14.20 0.93 5.09
C LEU A 14 13.34 2.18 4.87
N GLN A 15 12.11 2.03 4.40
CA GLN A 15 11.21 3.16 4.22
C GLN A 15 10.93 3.94 5.52
N HIS A 16 11.07 3.29 6.67
CA HIS A 16 10.79 3.91 7.97
C HIS A 16 11.94 4.76 8.49
N LEU A 17 13.09 4.76 7.81
CA LEU A 17 14.19 5.65 8.15
C LEU A 17 13.80 7.11 7.86
N PRO A 18 14.25 8.07 8.69
CA PRO A 18 13.96 9.47 8.47
C PRO A 18 14.78 10.00 7.27
N MET A 19 14.20 9.93 6.10
CA MET A 19 14.81 10.38 4.85
C MET A 19 14.22 11.71 4.41
N LYS A 20 15.08 12.63 3.99
CA LYS A 20 14.65 13.97 3.56
C LYS A 20 14.02 13.98 2.16
N SER A 21 14.36 13.02 1.30
CA SER A 21 13.84 12.97 -0.05
C SER A 21 12.49 12.27 -0.09
N ARG A 22 11.48 12.96 -0.62
CA ARG A 22 10.14 12.38 -0.83
C ARG A 22 10.15 11.20 -1.81
N ALA A 23 11.07 11.21 -2.77
CA ALA A 23 11.16 10.16 -3.77
C ALA A 23 11.81 8.87 -3.22
N TRP A 24 12.55 8.97 -2.13
CA TRP A 24 13.25 7.83 -1.55
C TRP A 24 12.29 6.75 -1.05
N ARG A 25 11.29 7.13 -0.27
CA ARG A 25 10.38 6.16 0.33
C ARG A 25 9.58 5.37 -0.71
N PRO A 26 8.96 5.99 -1.73
CA PRO A 26 8.31 5.22 -2.80
C PRO A 26 9.27 4.30 -3.56
N LEU A 27 10.49 4.75 -3.81
CA LEU A 27 11.49 3.95 -4.51
C LEU A 27 11.89 2.71 -3.72
N VAL A 28 12.12 2.88 -2.41
CA VAL A 28 12.45 1.76 -1.51
C VAL A 28 11.29 0.77 -1.41
N CYS A 29 10.05 1.25 -1.36
CA CYS A 29 8.86 0.38 -1.35
C CYS A 29 8.74 -0.40 -2.66
N LYS A 30 9.04 0.23 -3.78
CA LYS A 30 9.08 -0.45 -5.08
C LYS A 30 10.11 -1.56 -5.10
N TRP A 31 11.31 -1.29 -4.60
CA TRP A 31 12.35 -2.32 -4.47
C TRP A 31 11.95 -3.44 -3.50
N GLY A 32 11.11 -3.11 -2.52
CA GLY A 32 10.53 -4.08 -1.59
C GLY A 32 9.43 -4.95 -2.17
N GLY A 33 9.03 -4.73 -3.41
CA GLY A 33 8.07 -5.56 -4.13
C GLY A 33 6.72 -4.91 -4.43
N VAL A 34 6.40 -3.76 -3.83
CA VAL A 34 5.18 -3.02 -4.15
C VAL A 34 5.26 -2.51 -5.59
N GLN A 35 4.21 -2.71 -6.37
CA GLN A 35 4.20 -2.25 -7.74
C GLN A 35 3.80 -0.79 -7.80
N ILE A 36 4.78 0.09 -7.97
CA ILE A 36 4.61 1.54 -8.04
C ILE A 36 5.03 2.00 -9.44
N ILE A 37 4.07 2.53 -10.21
CA ILE A 37 4.33 2.96 -11.59
C ILE A 37 5.32 4.11 -11.61
N SER A 38 5.10 5.12 -10.78
CA SER A 38 5.92 6.32 -10.77
C SER A 38 6.30 6.72 -9.33
N PRO A 39 7.45 6.25 -8.84
CA PRO A 39 7.90 6.61 -7.49
C PRO A 39 8.02 8.11 -7.28
N LYS A 40 8.43 8.86 -8.29
CA LYS A 40 8.59 10.32 -8.20
C LYS A 40 7.26 11.05 -8.03
N ARG A 41 6.16 10.45 -8.51
CA ARG A 41 4.82 11.05 -8.46
C ARG A 41 3.91 10.37 -7.44
N THR A 42 4.48 9.61 -6.54
CA THR A 42 3.75 8.91 -5.48
C THR A 42 4.21 9.46 -4.14
N PHE A 43 3.27 9.81 -3.29
CA PHE A 43 3.58 10.22 -1.93
C PHE A 43 3.29 9.07 -0.96
N ILE A 44 4.28 8.72 -0.16
CA ILE A 44 4.15 7.72 0.91
C ILE A 44 4.61 8.39 2.22
N GLY A 45 3.66 8.59 3.13
CA GLY A 45 3.92 9.21 4.42
C GLY A 45 4.64 8.30 5.40
N GLU A 46 4.96 8.83 6.57
CA GLU A 46 5.61 8.05 7.63
C GLU A 46 4.66 7.00 8.18
N GLY A 47 5.21 5.85 8.56
CA GLY A 47 4.42 4.80 9.20
C GLY A 47 3.48 4.06 8.27
N VAL A 48 3.56 4.26 6.96
CA VAL A 48 2.80 3.48 5.99
C VAL A 48 3.34 2.04 6.00
N ILE A 49 2.43 1.08 6.13
CA ILE A 49 2.79 -0.34 6.18
C ILE A 49 2.14 -1.05 5.01
N PHE A 50 2.97 -1.72 4.19
CA PHE A 50 2.53 -2.62 3.15
C PHE A 50 2.61 -4.06 3.62
N ASP A 51 1.74 -4.91 3.07
CA ASP A 51 1.79 -6.35 3.32
C ASP A 51 3.21 -6.89 3.03
N THR A 52 3.83 -7.51 4.03
CA THR A 52 5.19 -8.01 3.90
C THR A 52 5.26 -9.39 3.25
N ASN A 53 4.16 -10.14 3.22
CA ASN A 53 4.12 -11.46 2.58
C ASN A 53 3.89 -11.37 1.07
N TYR A 54 3.01 -10.46 0.66
CA TYR A 54 2.60 -10.33 -0.75
C TYR A 54 2.61 -8.87 -1.21
N PRO A 55 3.76 -8.16 -1.08
CA PRO A 55 3.81 -6.75 -1.51
C PRO A 55 3.56 -6.59 -3.01
N GLN A 56 3.86 -7.60 -3.82
CA GLN A 56 3.61 -7.59 -5.26
C GLN A 56 2.13 -7.57 -5.63
N ASP A 57 1.24 -7.84 -4.69
CA ASP A 57 -0.20 -7.75 -4.92
C ASP A 57 -0.75 -6.33 -4.73
N ILE A 58 0.09 -5.39 -4.34
CA ILE A 58 -0.27 -3.98 -4.21
C ILE A 58 0.22 -3.23 -5.45
N PHE A 59 -0.73 -2.62 -6.17
CA PHE A 59 -0.45 -1.87 -7.40
C PHE A 59 -0.88 -0.41 -7.20
N ILE A 60 0.07 0.51 -7.34
CA ILE A 60 -0.13 1.94 -7.09
C ILE A 60 0.18 2.73 -8.36
N GLU A 61 -0.84 3.44 -8.86
CA GLU A 61 -0.70 4.29 -10.03
C GLU A 61 -0.10 5.66 -9.66
N GLU A 62 0.21 6.46 -10.68
CA GLU A 62 0.86 7.76 -10.46
C GLU A 62 -0.04 8.73 -9.70
N GLY A 63 0.55 9.63 -8.98
CA GLY A 63 -0.16 10.69 -8.27
C GLY A 63 -0.90 10.23 -7.01
N VAL A 64 -0.81 8.97 -6.64
CA VAL A 64 -1.42 8.44 -5.42
C VAL A 64 -0.73 9.02 -4.19
N ARG A 65 -1.52 9.34 -3.18
CA ARG A 65 -1.03 9.84 -1.90
C ARG A 65 -1.48 8.94 -0.76
N LEU A 66 -0.54 8.22 -0.18
CA LEU A 66 -0.73 7.44 1.03
C LEU A 66 -0.20 8.27 2.21
N THR A 67 -1.09 8.83 2.99
CA THR A 67 -0.66 9.68 4.12
C THR A 67 -0.22 8.84 5.32
N SER A 68 0.22 9.49 6.38
CA SER A 68 0.86 8.81 7.52
C SER A 68 -0.01 7.69 8.09
N GLY A 69 0.61 6.57 8.36
CA GLY A 69 -0.03 5.46 9.06
C GLY A 69 -0.97 4.60 8.22
N VAL A 70 -1.09 4.84 6.92
CA VAL A 70 -1.91 4.00 6.03
C VAL A 70 -1.35 2.57 6.03
N LYS A 71 -2.23 1.59 6.17
CA LYS A 71 -1.87 0.17 6.16
C LYS A 71 -2.63 -0.56 5.07
N ILE A 72 -1.90 -1.31 4.24
CA ILE A 72 -2.49 -2.07 3.14
C ILE A 72 -2.13 -3.54 3.31
N VAL A 73 -3.16 -4.37 3.50
CA VAL A 73 -3.04 -5.81 3.69
C VAL A 73 -3.65 -6.53 2.51
N THR A 74 -2.95 -7.50 1.96
CA THR A 74 -3.38 -8.27 0.78
C THR A 74 -3.75 -9.72 1.11
N HIS A 75 -3.55 -10.14 2.35
CA HIS A 75 -3.98 -11.44 2.81
C HIS A 75 -4.66 -11.32 4.17
N PHE A 76 -5.63 -12.16 4.41
CA PHE A 76 -6.36 -12.16 5.67
C PHE A 76 -6.88 -13.56 5.97
N MET A 77 -7.03 -13.85 7.25
CA MET A 77 -7.57 -15.12 7.68
C MET A 77 -9.10 -15.07 7.67
N ASN A 78 -9.70 -16.06 7.04
CA ASN A 78 -11.14 -16.24 7.10
C ASN A 78 -11.49 -16.88 8.45
N PRO A 79 -12.23 -16.20 9.33
CA PRO A 79 -12.51 -16.71 10.67
C PRO A 79 -13.43 -17.95 10.66
N ASN A 80 -14.19 -18.17 9.56
CA ASN A 80 -15.09 -19.32 9.47
C ASN A 80 -14.36 -20.62 9.07
N THR A 81 -13.29 -20.49 8.27
CA THR A 81 -12.59 -21.67 7.72
C THR A 81 -11.18 -21.82 8.28
N GLY A 82 -10.62 -20.80 8.90
CA GLY A 82 -9.24 -20.77 9.35
C GLY A 82 -8.21 -20.68 8.23
N SER A 83 -8.66 -20.60 6.97
CA SER A 83 -7.77 -20.47 5.82
C SER A 83 -7.40 -19.00 5.57
N TYR A 84 -6.28 -18.78 4.88
CA TYR A 84 -5.87 -17.45 4.45
C TYR A 84 -6.34 -17.20 3.02
N ASP A 85 -7.04 -16.08 2.83
CA ASP A 85 -7.39 -15.57 1.51
C ASP A 85 -6.37 -14.52 1.08
N ARG A 86 -6.12 -14.43 -0.22
CA ARG A 86 -5.17 -13.52 -0.82
C ARG A 86 -5.80 -12.83 -2.02
N GLY A 87 -5.49 -11.56 -2.23
CA GLY A 87 -5.98 -10.84 -3.40
C GLY A 87 -5.24 -9.55 -3.62
N LYS A 88 -5.51 -8.92 -4.76
CA LYS A 88 -4.80 -7.72 -5.19
C LYS A 88 -5.50 -6.46 -4.70
N VAL A 89 -4.70 -5.46 -4.33
CA VAL A 89 -5.15 -4.10 -4.03
C VAL A 89 -4.65 -3.20 -5.15
N HIS A 90 -5.57 -2.53 -5.83
CA HIS A 90 -5.24 -1.59 -6.89
C HIS A 90 -5.69 -0.19 -6.49
N ILE A 91 -4.74 0.73 -6.39
CA ILE A 91 -4.99 2.13 -6.06
C ILE A 91 -4.75 2.94 -7.32
N CYS A 92 -5.84 3.51 -7.85
CA CYS A 92 -5.83 4.17 -9.13
C CYS A 92 -5.29 5.60 -9.04
N LYS A 93 -4.97 6.15 -10.20
CA LYS A 93 -4.34 7.47 -10.38
C LYS A 93 -4.98 8.55 -9.52
N GLY A 94 -4.13 9.27 -8.79
CA GLY A 94 -4.54 10.45 -8.02
C GLY A 94 -5.37 10.18 -6.78
N ALA A 95 -5.58 8.92 -6.39
CA ALA A 95 -6.32 8.61 -5.17
C ALA A 95 -5.57 9.11 -3.93
N TYR A 96 -6.33 9.55 -2.94
CA TYR A 96 -5.82 10.07 -1.67
C TYR A 96 -6.36 9.22 -0.51
N LEU A 97 -5.47 8.62 0.25
CA LEU A 97 -5.83 7.87 1.44
C LEU A 97 -5.43 8.67 2.69
N GLY A 98 -6.40 9.06 3.48
CA GLY A 98 -6.21 9.82 4.70
C GLY A 98 -5.44 9.06 5.76
N MET A 99 -4.96 9.76 6.77
CA MET A 99 -4.12 9.20 7.84
C MET A 99 -4.78 8.00 8.49
N ASN A 100 -3.98 6.96 8.74
CA ASN A 100 -4.40 5.73 9.41
C ASN A 100 -5.54 4.98 8.70
N THR A 101 -5.72 5.20 7.41
CA THR A 101 -6.63 4.38 6.61
C THR A 101 -6.13 2.95 6.58
N LEU A 102 -7.05 2.01 6.74
CA LEU A 102 -6.75 0.58 6.76
C LEU A 102 -7.44 -0.09 5.58
N VAL A 103 -6.66 -0.64 4.66
CA VAL A 103 -7.19 -1.43 3.53
C VAL A 103 -7.04 -2.90 3.90
N VAL A 104 -8.16 -3.58 4.15
CA VAL A 104 -8.17 -4.92 4.74
C VAL A 104 -8.69 -6.00 3.80
N LYS A 105 -9.05 -5.65 2.57
CA LYS A 105 -9.55 -6.59 1.57
C LYS A 105 -8.99 -6.28 0.19
N PRO A 106 -8.99 -7.26 -0.72
CA PRO A 106 -8.67 -7.01 -2.12
C PRO A 106 -9.70 -6.07 -2.71
N VAL A 107 -9.30 -4.83 -2.95
CA VAL A 107 -10.20 -3.77 -3.45
C VAL A 107 -9.51 -2.94 -4.52
N THR A 108 -10.32 -2.29 -5.33
CA THR A 108 -9.88 -1.24 -6.24
C THR A 108 -10.35 0.10 -5.68
N ILE A 109 -9.42 1.02 -5.47
CA ILE A 109 -9.72 2.40 -5.10
C ILE A 109 -9.62 3.24 -6.36
N GLY A 110 -10.76 3.80 -6.77
CA GLY A 110 -10.91 4.48 -8.06
C GLY A 110 -10.09 5.76 -8.19
N GLU A 111 -9.95 6.23 -9.43
CA GLU A 111 -9.18 7.44 -9.72
C GLU A 111 -9.69 8.64 -8.91
N ARG A 112 -8.76 9.38 -8.34
CA ARG A 112 -9.03 10.60 -7.57
C ARG A 112 -10.03 10.41 -6.40
N ALA A 113 -10.25 9.18 -5.97
CA ALA A 113 -11.04 8.92 -4.77
C ALA A 113 -10.33 9.51 -3.54
N ILE A 114 -11.11 10.01 -2.60
CA ILE A 114 -10.59 10.58 -1.35
C ILE A 114 -11.13 9.75 -0.20
N ILE A 115 -10.24 9.08 0.49
CA ILE A 115 -10.57 8.27 1.66
C ILE A 115 -10.29 9.09 2.92
N GLY A 116 -11.30 9.29 3.75
CA GLY A 116 -11.15 10.04 5.00
C GLY A 116 -10.22 9.36 5.99
N ALA A 117 -9.55 10.14 6.82
CA ALA A 117 -8.64 9.62 7.84
C ALA A 117 -9.36 8.63 8.76
N GLY A 118 -8.65 7.57 9.13
CA GLY A 118 -9.16 6.54 10.04
C GLY A 118 -10.19 5.59 9.41
N SER A 119 -10.40 5.63 8.10
CA SER A 119 -11.35 4.75 7.42
C SER A 119 -10.83 3.32 7.33
N VAL A 120 -11.75 2.37 7.35
CA VAL A 120 -11.48 0.96 7.05
C VAL A 120 -12.13 0.65 5.70
N VAL A 121 -11.30 0.36 4.70
CA VAL A 121 -11.77 0.08 3.33
C VAL A 121 -12.01 -1.41 3.18
N THR A 122 -13.27 -1.79 2.97
CA THR A 122 -13.71 -3.20 2.86
C THR A 122 -14.35 -3.53 1.53
N LYS A 123 -14.50 -2.55 0.65
CA LYS A 123 -15.10 -2.70 -0.68
C LYS A 123 -14.48 -1.70 -1.65
N ASP A 124 -14.73 -1.91 -2.93
CA ASP A 124 -14.26 -1.00 -3.97
C ASP A 124 -14.80 0.42 -3.74
N ILE A 125 -13.98 1.40 -4.03
CA ILE A 125 -14.33 2.82 -3.95
C ILE A 125 -14.40 3.36 -5.38
N PRO A 126 -15.53 3.94 -5.80
CA PRO A 126 -15.64 4.52 -7.13
C PRO A 126 -14.70 5.70 -7.34
N ALA A 127 -14.43 6.00 -8.62
CA ALA A 127 -13.65 7.18 -8.97
C ALA A 127 -14.32 8.47 -8.48
N ASN A 128 -13.51 9.45 -8.11
CA ASN A 128 -13.94 10.80 -7.69
C ASN A 128 -14.84 10.82 -6.44
N GLU A 129 -14.73 9.83 -5.59
CA GLU A 129 -15.58 9.75 -4.38
C GLU A 129 -14.83 9.96 -3.07
#